data_8f3e5f3f3f7e45e079ce20d4233c4229
#
_entry.id   8f3e5f3f3f7e45e079ce20d4233c4229
#
_cell.length_a   1.000
_cell.length_b   1.000
_cell.length_c   1.000
_cell.angle_alpha   90.00
_cell.angle_beta   90.00
_cell.angle_gamma   90.00
#
_symmetry.space_group_name_H-M   'P 1'
#
loop_
_entity.id
_entity.type
_entity.pdbx_description
1 polymer ?
#
loop_
_entity_poly.entity_id
_entity_poly.type
_entity_poly.pdbx_seq_one_letter_code
_entity_poly.pdbx_strand_id
1 'polypeptide(L)'
;RTVKREAVTSKPLQIDLFPEFCNEIRSLNKDNFEVCYHGHYHGIPGKSDNDELRNLSYDEMIVLITEMRSIVKKADLSSVFKEIIRPPAWRMSPESIVASKAAGIELLALSSDVYPDGSLDYKGEDKKFKNTVYYNVCPPFKPLSLFEKTEIVYHACEWDKNYLSKEMTKDLAEFLK
;
A
#
# COMPACT_ATOMS: atom_id res chain seq x y z
N ARG A 1 7.86 -25.00 5.77
CA ARG A 1 8.81 -24.15 6.51
C ARG A 1 8.07 -22.87 6.88
N THR A 2 7.78 -22.68 8.16
CA THR A 2 7.29 -21.41 8.68
C THR A 2 8.47 -20.43 8.63
N VAL A 3 8.46 -19.54 7.65
CA VAL A 3 9.41 -18.41 7.64
C VAL A 3 8.97 -17.50 8.79
N LYS A 4 9.79 -17.39 9.83
CA LYS A 4 9.59 -16.35 10.84
C LYS A 4 9.67 -15.00 10.11
N ARG A 5 8.62 -14.21 10.18
CA ARG A 5 8.69 -12.79 9.79
C ARG A 5 9.67 -12.12 10.75
N GLU A 6 10.81 -11.72 10.21
CA GLU A 6 11.74 -10.88 10.95
C GLU A 6 11.26 -9.43 10.84
N ALA A 7 11.50 -8.65 11.88
CA ALA A 7 11.23 -7.22 11.84
C ALA A 7 11.98 -6.58 10.67
N VAL A 8 11.37 -5.58 10.05
CA VAL A 8 11.97 -4.90 8.89
C VAL A 8 13.35 -4.32 9.19
N THR A 9 14.21 -4.34 8.18
CA THR A 9 15.55 -3.78 8.27
C THR A 9 15.52 -2.26 8.42
N SER A 10 16.52 -1.70 9.11
CA SER A 10 16.80 -0.26 9.11
C SER A 10 17.51 0.24 7.83
N LYS A 11 17.86 -0.67 6.92
CA LYS A 11 18.52 -0.37 5.65
C LYS A 11 17.62 -0.84 4.49
N PRO A 12 16.62 -0.04 4.09
CA PRO A 12 15.75 -0.41 2.99
C PRO A 12 16.51 -0.40 1.67
N LEU A 13 16.07 -1.22 0.74
CA LEU A 13 16.53 -1.20 -0.64
C LEU A 13 15.77 -0.09 -1.38
N GLN A 14 16.34 1.10 -1.43
CA GLN A 14 15.71 2.23 -2.13
C GLN A 14 15.65 1.97 -3.63
N ILE A 15 14.51 2.25 -4.24
CA ILE A 15 14.22 1.94 -5.64
C ILE A 15 15.19 2.66 -6.61
N ASP A 16 15.65 3.86 -6.29
CA ASP A 16 16.60 4.65 -7.10
C ASP A 16 17.99 4.00 -7.23
N LEU A 17 18.29 3.00 -6.39
CA LEU A 17 19.53 2.22 -6.48
C LEU A 17 19.44 1.07 -7.50
N PHE A 18 18.29 0.83 -8.12
CA PHE A 18 18.02 -0.28 -9.03
C PHE A 18 17.51 0.21 -10.39
N PRO A 19 18.40 0.75 -11.25
CA PRO A 19 17.98 1.37 -12.51
C PRO A 19 17.27 0.39 -13.47
N GLU A 20 17.64 -0.88 -13.49
CA GLU A 20 16.97 -1.89 -14.31
C GLU A 20 15.51 -2.08 -13.86
N PHE A 21 15.28 -2.20 -12.57
CA PHE A 21 13.93 -2.28 -12.02
C PHE A 21 13.12 -1.01 -12.29
N CYS A 22 13.74 0.16 -12.22
CA CYS A 22 13.09 1.43 -12.61
C CYS A 22 12.72 1.44 -14.10
N ASN A 23 13.53 0.85 -14.98
CA ASN A 23 13.21 0.71 -16.40
C ASN A 23 11.97 -0.18 -16.61
N GLU A 24 11.89 -1.31 -15.91
CA GLU A 24 10.71 -2.17 -15.95
C GLU A 24 9.45 -1.42 -15.53
N ILE A 25 9.51 -0.67 -14.42
CA ILE A 25 8.39 0.15 -13.96
C ILE A 25 7.97 1.18 -15.01
N ARG A 26 8.93 1.86 -15.66
CA ARG A 26 8.63 2.84 -16.73
C ARG A 26 7.98 2.18 -17.96
N SER A 27 8.29 0.91 -18.21
CA SER A 27 7.76 0.15 -19.35
C SER A 27 6.35 -0.39 -19.14
N LEU A 28 5.81 -0.34 -17.92
CA LEU A 28 4.46 -0.80 -17.63
C LEU A 28 3.43 -0.06 -18.49
N ASN A 29 2.48 -0.82 -19.03
CA ASN A 29 1.35 -0.22 -19.76
C ASN A 29 0.48 0.60 -18.83
N LYS A 30 0.47 1.91 -19.03
CA LYS A 30 -0.24 2.87 -18.17
C LYS A 30 -1.76 2.74 -18.21
N ASP A 31 -2.32 2.05 -19.21
CA ASP A 31 -3.74 1.77 -19.27
C ASP A 31 -4.17 0.65 -18.31
N ASN A 32 -3.18 -0.19 -17.90
CA ASN A 32 -3.43 -1.37 -17.08
C ASN A 32 -2.79 -1.29 -15.69
N PHE A 33 -1.81 -0.39 -15.50
CA PHE A 33 -1.01 -0.32 -14.26
C PHE A 33 -0.93 1.11 -13.74
N GLU A 34 -1.21 1.26 -12.47
CA GLU A 34 -0.92 2.45 -11.69
C GLU A 34 0.04 2.09 -10.55
N VAL A 35 1.14 2.83 -10.45
CA VAL A 35 2.11 2.64 -9.38
C VAL A 35 1.85 3.65 -8.28
N CYS A 36 1.86 3.22 -7.04
CA CYS A 36 1.52 4.04 -5.89
C CYS A 36 2.51 3.90 -4.73
N TYR A 37 2.40 4.77 -3.74
CA TYR A 37 3.23 4.77 -2.55
C TYR A 37 2.78 3.72 -1.54
N HIS A 38 3.76 3.08 -0.86
CA HIS A 38 3.52 2.03 0.12
C HIS A 38 4.31 2.21 1.43
N GLY A 39 4.98 3.34 1.62
CA GLY A 39 5.90 3.60 2.72
C GLY A 39 7.36 3.31 2.34
N HIS A 40 8.26 3.42 3.33
CA HIS A 40 9.70 3.17 3.18
C HIS A 40 10.12 1.81 3.70
N TYR A 41 9.65 1.47 4.91
CA TYR A 41 10.12 0.31 5.66
C TYR A 41 9.07 -0.78 5.78
N HIS A 42 7.83 -0.52 5.38
CA HIS A 42 6.67 -1.38 5.59
C HIS A 42 6.28 -1.57 7.08
N GLY A 43 7.22 -1.43 7.97
CA GLY A 43 7.03 -1.53 9.41
C GLY A 43 7.95 -0.60 10.18
N ILE A 44 8.12 -0.84 11.47
CA ILE A 44 9.00 -0.07 12.33
C ILE A 44 10.29 -0.86 12.53
N PRO A 45 11.47 -0.40 12.06
CA PRO A 45 12.72 -1.12 12.17
C PRO A 45 12.98 -1.62 13.58
N GLY A 46 13.25 -2.93 13.71
CA GLY A 46 13.48 -3.59 14.99
C GLY A 46 12.26 -3.81 15.89
N LYS A 47 11.05 -3.37 15.48
CA LYS A 47 9.84 -3.46 16.33
C LYS A 47 8.69 -4.19 15.67
N SER A 48 8.37 -3.87 14.41
CA SER A 48 7.24 -4.47 13.70
C SER A 48 7.49 -4.57 12.21
N ASP A 49 6.68 -5.36 11.53
CA ASP A 49 6.76 -5.59 10.09
C ASP A 49 5.63 -4.90 9.28
N ASN A 50 4.63 -4.29 9.93
CA ASN A 50 3.42 -3.80 9.24
C ASN A 50 2.88 -2.46 9.73
N ASP A 51 3.58 -1.74 10.59
CA ASP A 51 2.98 -0.62 11.32
C ASP A 51 3.61 0.75 11.01
N GLU A 52 4.28 0.89 9.86
CA GLU A 52 5.01 2.11 9.54
C GLU A 52 4.14 3.37 9.60
N LEU A 53 2.93 3.32 9.02
CA LEU A 53 2.05 4.51 8.94
C LEU A 53 0.98 4.54 10.04
N ARG A 54 0.91 3.50 10.86
CA ARG A 54 -0.18 3.30 11.84
C ARG A 54 -0.23 4.38 12.92
N ASN A 55 0.94 4.86 13.36
CA ASN A 55 1.06 5.74 14.52
C ASN A 55 1.80 7.04 14.21
N LEU A 56 1.98 7.39 12.94
CA LEU A 56 2.66 8.64 12.59
C LEU A 56 1.82 9.85 12.98
N SER A 57 2.50 10.87 13.50
CA SER A 57 1.96 12.20 13.63
C SER A 57 1.78 12.87 12.25
N TYR A 58 1.10 14.00 12.23
CA TYR A 58 0.95 14.82 11.03
C TYR A 58 2.30 15.18 10.40
N ASP A 59 3.24 15.69 11.21
CA ASP A 59 4.55 16.14 10.72
C ASP A 59 5.41 14.98 10.21
N GLU A 60 5.41 13.85 10.92
CA GLU A 60 6.13 12.64 10.46
C GLU A 60 5.58 12.14 9.14
N MET A 61 4.26 12.18 8.92
CA MET A 61 3.67 11.78 7.66
C MET A 61 4.03 12.74 6.52
N ILE A 62 4.07 14.06 6.74
CA ILE A 62 4.54 15.05 5.76
C ILE A 62 5.99 14.78 5.37
N VAL A 63 6.85 14.48 6.34
CA VAL A 63 8.26 14.10 6.09
C VAL A 63 8.32 12.85 5.22
N LEU A 64 7.61 11.79 5.60
CA LEU A 64 7.57 10.52 4.87
C LEU A 64 7.13 10.71 3.40
N ILE A 65 6.05 11.46 3.15
CA ILE A 65 5.57 11.74 1.79
C ILE A 65 6.64 12.51 0.99
N THR A 66 7.28 13.49 1.61
CA THR A 66 8.34 14.28 0.97
C THR A 66 9.53 13.42 0.57
N GLU A 67 9.94 12.51 1.45
CA GLU A 67 11.03 11.58 1.22
C GLU A 67 10.68 10.56 0.12
N MET A 68 9.48 9.95 0.15
CA MET A 68 9.02 9.06 -0.90
C MET A 68 9.05 9.74 -2.27
N ARG A 69 8.53 10.97 -2.37
CA ARG A 69 8.55 11.76 -3.62
C ARG A 69 9.98 12.09 -4.08
N SER A 70 10.86 12.37 -3.13
CA SER A 70 12.29 12.64 -3.45
C SER A 70 12.96 11.40 -4.04
N ILE A 71 12.71 10.20 -3.50
CA ILE A 71 13.24 8.94 -4.03
C ILE A 71 12.67 8.65 -5.42
N VAL A 72 11.37 8.79 -5.61
CA VAL A 72 10.68 8.63 -6.89
C VAL A 72 11.26 9.58 -7.95
N LYS A 73 11.52 10.84 -7.56
CA LYS A 73 12.16 11.83 -8.45
C LYS A 73 13.58 11.44 -8.82
N LYS A 74 14.40 10.98 -7.87
CA LYS A 74 15.76 10.49 -8.13
C LYS A 74 15.79 9.29 -9.06
N ALA A 75 14.78 8.42 -8.95
CA ALA A 75 14.59 7.24 -9.79
C ALA A 75 14.04 7.57 -11.19
N ASP A 76 13.73 8.84 -11.50
CA ASP A 76 13.05 9.27 -12.73
C ASP A 76 11.71 8.55 -12.95
N LEU A 77 10.92 8.42 -11.89
CA LEU A 77 9.63 7.75 -11.90
C LEU A 77 8.44 8.68 -11.60
N SER A 78 8.67 10.00 -11.53
CA SER A 78 7.62 10.98 -11.17
C SER A 78 6.43 10.99 -12.14
N SER A 79 6.63 10.58 -13.39
CA SER A 79 5.54 10.48 -14.39
C SER A 79 4.75 9.17 -14.32
N VAL A 80 5.21 8.22 -13.49
CA VAL A 80 4.63 6.88 -13.36
C VAL A 80 3.86 6.74 -12.05
N PHE A 81 4.44 7.25 -10.95
CA PHE A 81 3.78 7.22 -9.65
C PHE A 81 2.56 8.13 -9.61
N LYS A 82 1.49 7.62 -9.04
CA LYS A 82 0.26 8.36 -8.77
C LYS A 82 0.24 8.84 -7.32
N GLU A 83 -0.50 9.91 -7.06
CA GLU A 83 -0.72 10.43 -5.71
C GLU A 83 -1.72 9.55 -4.93
N ILE A 84 -1.37 8.29 -4.81
CA ILE A 84 -2.12 7.23 -4.15
C ILE A 84 -1.26 6.63 -3.06
N ILE A 85 -1.81 6.46 -1.87
CA ILE A 85 -1.16 5.72 -0.79
C ILE A 85 -1.97 4.48 -0.45
N ARG A 86 -1.30 3.31 -0.52
CA ARG A 86 -1.74 2.08 0.10
C ARG A 86 -0.79 1.78 1.26
N PRO A 87 -1.16 2.10 2.50
CA PRO A 87 -0.26 1.91 3.64
C PRO A 87 -0.03 0.43 3.93
N PRO A 88 1.12 0.07 4.52
CA PRO A 88 1.35 -1.27 5.04
C PRO A 88 0.20 -1.73 5.93
N ALA A 89 -0.23 -2.98 5.73
CA ALA A 89 -1.40 -3.56 6.39
C ALA A 89 -2.68 -2.70 6.31
N TRP A 90 -2.78 -1.78 5.32
CA TRP A 90 -3.91 -0.86 5.09
C TRP A 90 -4.21 0.06 6.27
N ARG A 91 -3.23 0.38 7.12
CA ARG A 91 -3.40 1.13 8.36
C ARG A 91 -2.68 2.47 8.34
N MET A 92 -3.39 3.51 8.78
CA MET A 92 -2.85 4.86 8.99
C MET A 92 -3.40 5.44 10.29
N SER A 93 -2.67 6.38 10.90
CA SER A 93 -3.23 7.24 11.93
C SER A 93 -4.22 8.25 11.33
N PRO A 94 -5.18 8.76 12.09
CA PRO A 94 -6.03 9.89 11.67
C PRO A 94 -5.21 11.11 11.24
N GLU A 95 -4.13 11.39 11.95
CA GLU A 95 -3.19 12.49 11.69
C GLU A 95 -2.48 12.28 10.33
N SER A 96 -2.12 11.04 10.00
CA SER A 96 -1.54 10.69 8.69
C SER A 96 -2.53 10.88 7.54
N ILE A 97 -3.82 10.63 7.75
CA ILE A 97 -4.86 10.88 6.75
C ILE A 97 -4.98 12.38 6.48
N VAL A 98 -5.03 13.20 7.53
CA VAL A 98 -5.08 14.67 7.41
C VAL A 98 -3.85 15.21 6.69
N ALA A 99 -2.65 14.73 7.07
CA ALA A 99 -1.39 15.10 6.43
C ALA A 99 -1.35 14.71 4.95
N SER A 100 -1.81 13.50 4.60
CA SER A 100 -1.90 13.05 3.22
C SER A 100 -2.76 13.97 2.35
N LYS A 101 -3.90 14.41 2.89
CA LYS A 101 -4.78 15.38 2.21
C LYS A 101 -4.07 16.73 1.99
N ALA A 102 -3.41 17.24 3.02
CA ALA A 102 -2.68 18.50 2.95
C ALA A 102 -1.50 18.42 1.95
N ALA A 103 -0.86 17.25 1.85
CA ALA A 103 0.22 16.98 0.89
C ALA A 103 -0.28 16.75 -0.56
N GLY A 104 -1.59 16.75 -0.83
CA GLY A 104 -2.13 16.56 -2.16
C GLY A 104 -2.21 15.10 -2.61
N ILE A 105 -2.23 14.15 -1.70
CA ILE A 105 -2.57 12.76 -2.02
C ILE A 105 -4.03 12.71 -2.44
N GLU A 106 -4.33 11.98 -3.50
CA GLU A 106 -5.65 11.97 -4.14
C GLU A 106 -6.50 10.77 -3.73
N LEU A 107 -5.87 9.63 -3.41
CA LEU A 107 -6.57 8.41 -3.02
C LEU A 107 -5.85 7.68 -1.88
N LEU A 108 -6.63 7.17 -0.93
CA LEU A 108 -6.17 6.26 0.12
C LEU A 108 -6.82 4.89 -0.04
N ALA A 109 -6.00 3.83 -0.03
CA ALA A 109 -6.45 2.45 -0.01
C ALA A 109 -6.28 1.87 1.41
N LEU A 110 -7.37 1.77 2.14
CA LEU A 110 -7.39 1.48 3.58
C LEU A 110 -8.07 0.14 3.90
N SER A 111 -8.02 -0.27 5.16
CA SER A 111 -8.86 -1.33 5.70
C SER A 111 -10.11 -0.76 6.35
N SER A 112 -11.25 -1.41 6.12
CA SER A 112 -12.47 -1.18 6.90
C SER A 112 -12.54 -2.06 8.14
N ASP A 113 -11.62 -3.02 8.28
CA ASP A 113 -11.67 -4.01 9.34
C ASP A 113 -11.26 -3.41 10.68
N VAL A 114 -12.07 -3.67 11.70
CA VAL A 114 -11.65 -3.46 13.08
C VAL A 114 -10.73 -4.62 13.43
N TYR A 115 -9.46 -4.32 13.66
CA TYR A 115 -8.52 -5.34 14.11
C TYR A 115 -8.85 -5.78 15.55
N PRO A 116 -8.52 -7.02 15.95
CA PRO A 116 -8.85 -7.55 17.27
C PRO A 116 -8.31 -6.70 18.43
N ASP A 117 -7.26 -5.92 18.20
CA ASP A 117 -6.68 -4.99 19.17
C ASP A 117 -7.38 -3.62 19.22
N GLY A 118 -8.47 -3.43 18.49
CA GLY A 118 -9.23 -2.18 18.44
C GLY A 118 -8.49 -0.99 17.83
N SER A 119 -7.38 -1.24 17.15
CA SER A 119 -6.37 -0.25 16.79
C SER A 119 -6.67 0.57 15.52
N LEU A 120 -7.83 0.37 14.89
CA LEU A 120 -8.17 1.09 13.67
C LEU A 120 -9.36 2.02 13.90
N ASP A 121 -9.10 3.13 14.57
CA ASP A 121 -10.04 4.24 14.64
C ASP A 121 -9.46 5.43 13.85
N TYR A 122 -9.99 5.65 12.64
CA TYR A 122 -9.63 6.82 11.83
C TYR A 122 -10.28 8.12 12.31
N LYS A 123 -11.09 8.08 13.38
CA LYS A 123 -11.85 9.23 13.92
C LYS A 123 -12.67 9.98 12.86
N GLY A 124 -13.08 9.25 11.80
CA GLY A 124 -13.85 9.78 10.68
C GLY A 124 -13.05 10.59 9.65
N GLU A 125 -11.72 10.70 9.78
CA GLU A 125 -10.88 11.43 8.82
C GLU A 125 -10.83 10.73 7.46
N ASP A 126 -10.92 9.40 7.44
CA ASP A 126 -11.05 8.59 6.24
C ASP A 126 -12.27 8.96 5.39
N LYS A 127 -13.39 9.28 6.02
CA LYS A 127 -14.64 9.69 5.35
C LYS A 127 -14.62 11.12 4.85
N LYS A 128 -13.75 11.96 5.38
CA LYS A 128 -13.52 13.33 4.92
C LYS A 128 -12.53 13.40 3.76
N PHE A 129 -11.83 12.31 3.48
CA PHE A 129 -10.93 12.21 2.35
C PHE A 129 -11.75 12.01 1.06
N LYS A 130 -11.39 12.70 -0.02
CA LYS A 130 -12.18 12.72 -1.27
C LYS A 130 -12.34 11.33 -1.89
N ASN A 131 -11.26 10.56 -1.91
CA ASN A 131 -11.21 9.25 -2.52
C ASN A 131 -10.59 8.25 -1.54
N THR A 132 -11.42 7.55 -0.80
CA THR A 132 -10.99 6.42 0.04
C THR A 132 -11.63 5.15 -0.50
N VAL A 133 -10.83 4.12 -0.66
CA VAL A 133 -11.27 2.76 -0.98
C VAL A 133 -10.84 1.85 0.15
N TYR A 134 -11.69 0.86 0.46
CA TYR A 134 -11.41 -0.14 1.50
C TYR A 134 -11.33 -1.50 0.85
N TYR A 135 -10.24 -2.24 1.09
CA TYR A 135 -10.14 -3.58 0.54
C TYR A 135 -11.27 -4.46 1.10
N ASN A 136 -11.96 -5.13 0.22
CA ASN A 136 -13.10 -5.97 0.56
C ASN A 136 -12.99 -7.38 -0.03
N VAL A 137 -12.02 -7.59 -0.92
CA VAL A 137 -11.73 -8.88 -1.54
C VAL A 137 -10.25 -9.21 -1.38
N CYS A 138 -9.94 -10.37 -0.83
CA CYS A 138 -8.57 -10.81 -0.54
C CYS A 138 -8.51 -12.34 -0.52
N PRO A 139 -8.58 -13.01 -1.69
CA PRO A 139 -8.56 -14.47 -1.73
C PRO A 139 -7.26 -15.07 -1.16
N PRO A 140 -7.30 -16.20 -0.46
CA PRO A 140 -8.50 -17.01 -0.18
C PRO A 140 -9.29 -16.58 1.06
N PHE A 141 -8.88 -15.52 1.77
CA PHE A 141 -9.49 -15.10 3.06
C PHE A 141 -10.85 -14.41 2.88
N LYS A 142 -10.97 -13.55 1.86
CA LYS A 142 -12.19 -12.88 1.45
C LYS A 142 -12.42 -13.24 -0.02
N PRO A 143 -13.46 -14.01 -0.37
CA PRO A 143 -13.65 -14.52 -1.72
C PRO A 143 -13.94 -13.41 -2.73
N LEU A 144 -13.73 -13.71 -4.01
CA LEU A 144 -14.08 -12.83 -5.11
C LEU A 144 -15.57 -12.50 -5.07
N SER A 145 -15.90 -11.23 -4.96
CA SER A 145 -17.27 -10.70 -4.88
C SER A 145 -17.30 -9.27 -5.40
N LEU A 146 -18.42 -8.84 -5.99
CA LEU A 146 -18.61 -7.47 -6.47
C LEU A 146 -19.28 -6.62 -5.39
N PHE A 147 -18.78 -5.42 -5.22
CA PHE A 147 -19.31 -4.37 -4.37
C PHE A 147 -19.43 -3.08 -5.20
N GLU A 148 -20.08 -2.07 -4.68
CA GLU A 148 -20.15 -0.74 -5.33
C GLU A 148 -18.75 -0.17 -5.63
N LYS A 149 -17.81 -0.38 -4.69
CA LYS A 149 -16.38 -0.15 -4.87
C LYS A 149 -15.66 -1.43 -4.44
N THR A 150 -14.94 -2.05 -5.36
CA THR A 150 -14.22 -3.31 -5.11
C THR A 150 -12.72 -3.06 -5.20
N GLU A 151 -12.00 -3.36 -4.11
CA GLU A 151 -10.55 -3.50 -4.11
C GLU A 151 -10.21 -4.97 -3.90
N ILE A 152 -9.59 -5.58 -4.92
CA ILE A 152 -9.11 -6.96 -4.86
C ILE A 152 -7.63 -6.93 -4.56
N VAL A 153 -7.22 -7.57 -3.48
CA VAL A 153 -5.84 -7.57 -3.01
C VAL A 153 -5.18 -8.90 -3.28
N TYR A 154 -3.99 -8.84 -3.86
CA TYR A 154 -3.05 -9.94 -3.97
C TYR A 154 -1.64 -9.48 -3.61
N HIS A 155 -0.82 -10.42 -3.17
CA HIS A 155 0.61 -10.20 -2.92
C HIS A 155 1.46 -10.86 -4.01
N ALA A 156 2.64 -10.30 -4.28
CA ALA A 156 3.58 -10.84 -5.24
C ALA A 156 4.55 -11.88 -4.64
N CYS A 157 4.48 -12.14 -3.34
CA CYS A 157 5.39 -13.03 -2.63
C CYS A 157 4.80 -14.43 -2.43
N GLU A 158 5.48 -15.44 -2.96
CA GLU A 158 5.03 -16.85 -2.98
C GLU A 158 4.80 -17.48 -1.60
N TRP A 159 5.39 -16.91 -0.55
CA TRP A 159 5.20 -17.39 0.82
C TRP A 159 3.89 -16.87 1.46
N ASP A 160 3.22 -15.92 0.84
CA ASP A 160 1.93 -15.42 1.31
C ASP A 160 0.78 -16.31 0.78
N LYS A 161 -0.19 -16.61 1.62
CA LYS A 161 -1.39 -17.38 1.19
C LYS A 161 -2.25 -16.63 0.17
N ASN A 162 -2.14 -15.31 0.14
CA ASN A 162 -2.78 -14.43 -0.82
C ASN A 162 -1.88 -14.12 -2.04
N TYR A 163 -0.90 -14.96 -2.32
CA TYR A 163 -0.05 -14.82 -3.50
C TYR A 163 -0.85 -15.00 -4.79
N LEU A 164 -0.64 -14.13 -5.76
CA LEU A 164 -1.29 -14.24 -7.07
C LEU A 164 -0.65 -15.39 -7.88
N SER A 165 -1.03 -16.61 -7.54
CA SER A 165 -0.64 -17.83 -8.24
C SER A 165 -1.27 -17.91 -9.63
N LYS A 166 -0.82 -18.85 -10.44
CA LYS A 166 -1.44 -19.13 -11.76
C LYS A 166 -2.92 -19.51 -11.64
N GLU A 167 -3.29 -20.24 -10.59
CA GLU A 167 -4.66 -20.63 -10.32
C GLU A 167 -5.50 -19.40 -9.94
N MET A 168 -5.05 -18.60 -8.97
CA MET A 168 -5.74 -17.36 -8.57
C MET A 168 -5.82 -16.35 -9.72
N THR A 169 -4.83 -16.31 -10.62
CA THR A 169 -4.89 -15.47 -11.83
C THR A 169 -6.00 -15.93 -12.76
N LYS A 170 -6.19 -17.24 -12.91
CA LYS A 170 -7.28 -17.80 -13.71
C LYS A 170 -8.64 -17.47 -13.11
N ASP A 171 -8.81 -17.68 -11.81
CA ASP A 171 -10.04 -17.38 -11.10
C ASP A 171 -10.40 -15.89 -11.18
N LEU A 172 -9.40 -15.01 -11.02
CA LEU A 172 -9.57 -13.58 -11.18
C LEU A 172 -9.98 -13.22 -12.62
N ALA A 173 -9.34 -13.82 -13.63
CA ALA A 173 -9.66 -13.57 -15.04
C ALA A 173 -11.08 -14.06 -15.40
N GLU A 174 -11.58 -15.13 -14.79
CA GLU A 174 -12.96 -15.58 -14.94
C GLU A 174 -13.95 -14.64 -14.24
N PHE A 175 -13.60 -14.16 -13.07
CA PHE A 175 -14.44 -13.22 -12.31
C PHE A 175 -14.60 -11.86 -13.00
N LEU A 176 -13.61 -11.40 -13.77
CA LEU A 176 -13.62 -10.11 -14.46
C LEU A 176 -14.31 -10.16 -15.85
N LYS A 177 -14.81 -11.30 -16.31
CA LYS A 177 -15.59 -11.46 -17.55
C LYS A 177 -17.07 -11.08 -17.33
#